data_9f2de4d1a0cd3c4a6725684af3e912a0
#
_entry.id   9f2de4d1a0cd3c4a6725684af3e912a0
#
_cell.length_a   1.000
_cell.length_b   1.000
_cell.length_c   1.000
_cell.angle_alpha   90.00
_cell.angle_beta   90.00
_cell.angle_gamma   90.00
#
_symmetry.space_group_name_H-M   'P 1'
#
loop_
_entity.id
_entity.type
_entity.pdbx_description
1 polymer ?
#
loop_
_entity_poly.entity_id
_entity_poly.type
_entity_poly.pdbx_seq_one_letter_code
_entity_poly.pdbx_strand_id
1 'polypeptide(L)'
;MTTKRFLILVPTIVILFLLQSYLWVPTYEEQTKGNPNRLHEYVTASLGDATVLNPILSANSTSSQIESLVFEGLIDYDEELRFRGRLAASWDVFEEAYFYVNRHSEISGRTMSDVTELARFLEDARKNSADFPPKVKASLDRIESIVPLPPGDRMVTRVPKTKEPGKKADPVKIRVTAPGRIKLVLSEVDQDLFKHLSIVLGSDYFSTFNPMEYLKAESQENEKALSAWAEEILPATEHNPVLVFHLRPHVKFHD
;
A
#
# COMPACT_ATOMS: atom_id res chain seq x y z
N MET A 1 84.37 -10.77 -29.36
CA MET A 1 83.35 -11.04 -30.43
C MET A 1 82.00 -11.32 -29.85
N THR A 2 81.85 -11.69 -28.64
CA THR A 2 80.60 -12.06 -27.95
C THR A 2 79.71 -10.87 -27.60
N THR A 3 80.21 -9.70 -27.13
CA THR A 3 79.42 -8.54 -26.71
C THR A 3 78.64 -7.86 -27.84
N LYS A 4 79.25 -7.80 -29.06
CA LYS A 4 78.55 -7.24 -30.23
C LYS A 4 77.35 -8.11 -30.72
N ARG A 5 77.48 -9.42 -30.57
CA ARG A 5 76.37 -10.35 -30.90
C ARG A 5 75.23 -10.25 -29.89
N PHE A 6 75.56 -10.10 -28.63
CA PHE A 6 74.53 -9.89 -27.57
C PHE A 6 73.76 -8.60 -27.76
N LEU A 7 74.40 -7.52 -28.18
CA LEU A 7 73.83 -6.19 -28.37
C LEU A 7 72.82 -6.15 -29.55
N ILE A 8 72.96 -7.10 -30.51
CA ILE A 8 72.00 -7.23 -31.60
C ILE A 8 70.93 -8.29 -31.26
N LEU A 9 71.33 -9.40 -30.65
CA LEU A 9 70.40 -10.51 -30.41
C LEU A 9 69.31 -10.22 -29.37
N VAL A 10 69.65 -9.46 -28.30
CA VAL A 10 68.68 -9.12 -27.28
C VAL A 10 67.56 -8.19 -27.83
N PRO A 11 67.86 -7.08 -28.54
CA PRO A 11 66.81 -6.26 -29.13
C PRO A 11 65.96 -7.00 -30.17
N THR A 12 66.60 -7.90 -30.94
CA THR A 12 65.87 -8.71 -31.95
C THR A 12 64.87 -9.65 -31.29
N ILE A 13 65.25 -10.33 -30.21
CA ILE A 13 64.32 -11.17 -29.45
C ILE A 13 63.18 -10.34 -28.83
N VAL A 14 63.46 -9.16 -28.29
CA VAL A 14 62.46 -8.28 -27.73
C VAL A 14 61.49 -7.82 -28.81
N ILE A 15 61.98 -7.46 -30.01
CA ILE A 15 61.15 -7.05 -31.13
C ILE A 15 60.27 -8.21 -31.62
N LEU A 16 60.81 -9.41 -31.71
CA LEU A 16 60.04 -10.61 -32.06
C LEU A 16 58.96 -10.89 -31.02
N PHE A 17 59.26 -10.72 -29.73
CA PHE A 17 58.30 -10.92 -28.67
C PHE A 17 57.16 -9.87 -28.71
N LEU A 18 57.50 -8.62 -28.99
CA LEU A 18 56.52 -7.55 -29.17
C LEU A 18 55.63 -7.76 -30.42
N LEU A 19 56.23 -8.23 -31.52
CA LEU A 19 55.47 -8.60 -32.74
C LEU A 19 54.52 -9.76 -32.48
N GLN A 20 54.95 -10.80 -31.74
CA GLN A 20 54.12 -11.89 -31.34
C GLN A 20 52.98 -11.42 -30.39
N SER A 21 53.28 -10.53 -29.48
CA SER A 21 52.27 -9.90 -28.57
C SER A 21 51.22 -9.16 -29.38
N TYR A 22 51.61 -8.42 -30.42
CA TYR A 22 50.66 -7.72 -31.28
C TYR A 22 49.67 -8.68 -31.99
N LEU A 23 50.09 -9.89 -32.35
CA LEU A 23 49.24 -10.88 -32.98
C LEU A 23 48.34 -11.64 -31.96
N TRP A 24 48.72 -11.64 -30.69
CA TRP A 24 48.04 -12.42 -29.64
C TRP A 24 47.09 -11.59 -28.76
N VAL A 25 47.34 -10.28 -28.64
CA VAL A 25 46.47 -9.41 -27.89
C VAL A 25 45.34 -8.98 -28.86
N PRO A 26 44.10 -9.43 -28.60
CA PRO A 26 42.96 -9.00 -29.41
C PRO A 26 42.87 -7.47 -29.35
N THR A 27 42.70 -6.84 -30.51
CA THR A 27 42.55 -5.40 -30.58
C THR A 27 41.26 -4.99 -29.83
N TYR A 28 41.26 -3.76 -29.33
CA TYR A 28 40.06 -3.22 -28.66
C TYR A 28 38.80 -3.37 -29.50
N GLU A 29 38.92 -3.25 -30.82
CA GLU A 29 37.81 -3.47 -31.74
C GLU A 29 37.30 -4.92 -31.77
N GLU A 30 38.19 -5.91 -31.61
CA GLU A 30 37.76 -7.32 -31.52
C GLU A 30 37.15 -7.66 -30.16
N GLN A 31 37.63 -7.03 -29.10
CA GLN A 31 37.05 -7.18 -27.75
C GLN A 31 35.67 -6.51 -27.65
N THR A 32 35.45 -5.42 -28.38
CA THR A 32 34.18 -4.68 -28.38
C THR A 32 33.16 -5.24 -29.41
N LYS A 33 33.59 -6.06 -30.37
CA LYS A 33 32.67 -6.78 -31.24
C LYS A 33 31.96 -7.84 -30.40
N GLY A 34 30.68 -7.59 -30.08
CA GLY A 34 29.84 -8.58 -29.41
C GLY A 34 29.83 -9.91 -30.16
N ASN A 35 29.61 -11.00 -29.46
CA ASN A 35 29.46 -12.32 -30.07
C ASN A 35 28.26 -12.30 -31.02
N PRO A 36 28.46 -12.46 -32.37
CA PRO A 36 27.37 -12.40 -33.33
C PRO A 36 26.30 -13.47 -33.08
N ASN A 37 26.65 -14.58 -32.39
CA ASN A 37 25.69 -15.63 -32.03
C ASN A 37 24.77 -15.22 -30.89
N ARG A 38 25.01 -14.06 -30.23
CA ARG A 38 24.21 -13.50 -29.13
C ARG A 38 23.41 -12.27 -29.50
N LEU A 39 23.24 -11.98 -30.80
CA LEU A 39 22.49 -10.82 -31.26
C LEU A 39 21.03 -10.79 -30.79
N HIS A 40 20.48 -11.94 -30.39
CA HIS A 40 19.13 -12.08 -29.86
C HIS A 40 19.08 -12.29 -28.35
N GLU A 41 20.22 -12.22 -27.67
CA GLU A 41 20.34 -12.39 -26.22
C GLU A 41 20.60 -11.04 -25.56
N TYR A 42 19.82 -10.73 -24.50
CA TYR A 42 20.13 -9.63 -23.60
C TYR A 42 21.11 -10.13 -22.53
N VAL A 43 22.35 -9.72 -22.63
CA VAL A 43 23.41 -10.15 -21.69
C VAL A 43 23.79 -8.97 -20.80
N THR A 44 23.60 -9.12 -19.51
CA THR A 44 24.04 -8.15 -18.50
C THR A 44 24.90 -8.85 -17.44
N ALA A 45 25.81 -8.10 -16.86
CA ALA A 45 26.62 -8.56 -15.74
C ALA A 45 26.16 -7.87 -14.46
N SER A 46 26.06 -8.62 -13.37
CA SER A 46 25.74 -8.13 -12.05
C SER A 46 26.83 -8.50 -11.05
N LEU A 47 27.05 -7.65 -10.04
CA LEU A 47 28.03 -7.90 -8.97
C LEU A 47 27.55 -8.93 -7.92
N GLY A 48 26.30 -9.36 -8.00
CA GLY A 48 25.73 -10.34 -7.07
C GLY A 48 24.70 -11.24 -7.74
N ASP A 49 24.38 -12.34 -7.09
CA ASP A 49 23.35 -13.26 -7.55
C ASP A 49 21.98 -12.82 -7.09
N ALA A 50 20.97 -13.08 -7.93
CA ALA A 50 19.58 -12.92 -7.54
C ALA A 50 19.20 -14.02 -6.53
N THR A 51 18.74 -13.62 -5.35
CA THR A 51 18.40 -14.56 -4.27
C THR A 51 16.92 -14.90 -4.22
N VAL A 52 16.07 -13.91 -4.49
CA VAL A 52 14.60 -14.04 -4.48
C VAL A 52 14.07 -13.30 -5.69
N LEU A 53 13.28 -13.95 -6.52
CA LEU A 53 12.62 -13.37 -7.70
C LEU A 53 11.12 -13.19 -7.43
N ASN A 54 10.79 -12.57 -6.33
CA ASN A 54 9.43 -12.18 -5.97
C ASN A 54 9.39 -10.68 -5.72
N PRO A 55 8.67 -9.89 -6.53
CA PRO A 55 8.69 -8.42 -6.45
C PRO A 55 8.20 -7.84 -5.11
N ILE A 56 7.49 -8.66 -4.30
CA ILE A 56 7.05 -8.26 -2.96
C ILE A 56 8.12 -8.53 -1.89
N LEU A 57 8.98 -9.53 -2.11
CA LEU A 57 9.93 -10.02 -1.11
C LEU A 57 11.37 -9.67 -1.43
N SER A 58 11.68 -9.28 -2.66
CA SER A 58 13.04 -8.96 -3.07
C SER A 58 13.51 -7.64 -2.46
N ALA A 59 14.71 -7.64 -1.93
CA ALA A 59 15.33 -6.47 -1.31
C ALA A 59 16.69 -6.09 -1.93
N ASN A 60 17.16 -6.84 -2.95
CA ASN A 60 18.44 -6.56 -3.60
C ASN A 60 18.28 -6.05 -5.03
N SER A 61 19.22 -5.22 -5.47
CA SER A 61 19.20 -4.56 -6.78
C SER A 61 19.25 -5.54 -7.96
N THR A 62 19.94 -6.68 -7.82
CA THR A 62 20.05 -7.69 -8.88
C THR A 62 18.73 -8.38 -9.12
N SER A 63 18.04 -8.81 -8.04
CA SER A 63 16.69 -9.37 -8.14
C SER A 63 15.73 -8.38 -8.77
N SER A 64 15.74 -7.12 -8.32
CA SER A 64 14.85 -6.06 -8.84
C SER A 64 15.08 -5.77 -10.33
N GLN A 65 16.33 -5.84 -10.81
CA GLN A 65 16.63 -5.71 -12.25
C GLN A 65 16.02 -6.86 -13.07
N ILE A 66 16.15 -8.10 -12.60
CA ILE A 66 15.57 -9.26 -13.28
C ILE A 66 14.04 -9.20 -13.23
N GLU A 67 13.49 -8.86 -12.07
CA GLU A 67 12.04 -8.71 -11.86
C GLU A 67 11.42 -7.67 -12.81
N SER A 68 12.09 -6.54 -13.01
CA SER A 68 11.62 -5.50 -13.94
C SER A 68 11.55 -5.95 -15.40
N LEU A 69 12.25 -7.03 -15.77
CA LEU A 69 12.19 -7.64 -17.11
C LEU A 69 11.09 -8.71 -17.24
N VAL A 70 10.66 -9.29 -16.12
CA VAL A 70 9.73 -10.43 -16.10
C VAL A 70 8.34 -10.01 -15.65
N PHE A 71 8.26 -9.06 -14.70
CA PHE A 71 7.00 -8.60 -14.12
C PHE A 71 6.66 -7.20 -14.61
N GLU A 72 5.42 -7.00 -14.94
CA GLU A 72 4.89 -5.70 -15.30
C GLU A 72 3.94 -5.18 -14.22
N GLY A 73 4.12 -3.95 -13.75
CA GLY A 73 3.27 -3.31 -12.76
C GLY A 73 1.98 -2.74 -13.37
N LEU A 74 1.02 -2.41 -12.52
CA LEU A 74 -0.21 -1.71 -12.92
C LEU A 74 0.10 -0.30 -13.41
N ILE A 75 1.00 0.38 -12.72
CA ILE A 75 1.47 1.74 -13.01
C ILE A 75 2.99 1.80 -12.92
N ASP A 76 3.57 2.81 -13.54
CA ASP A 76 5.00 3.13 -13.53
C ASP A 76 5.18 4.66 -13.52
N TYR A 77 6.42 5.12 -13.48
CA TYR A 77 6.74 6.54 -13.65
C TYR A 77 7.13 6.84 -15.10
N ASP A 78 6.74 8.02 -15.58
CA ASP A 78 7.28 8.58 -16.81
C ASP A 78 8.63 9.29 -16.57
N GLU A 79 9.21 9.90 -17.59
CA GLU A 79 10.50 10.59 -17.52
C GLU A 79 10.47 11.81 -16.58
N GLU A 80 9.28 12.38 -16.34
CA GLU A 80 9.06 13.49 -15.41
C GLU A 80 8.63 13.04 -14.02
N LEU A 81 8.75 11.74 -13.70
CA LEU A 81 8.35 11.13 -12.42
C LEU A 81 6.84 11.25 -12.12
N ARG A 82 6.00 11.35 -13.14
CA ARG A 82 4.54 11.29 -13.01
C ARG A 82 4.06 9.86 -13.21
N PHE A 83 3.00 9.50 -12.54
CA PHE A 83 2.40 8.17 -12.71
C PHE A 83 1.89 7.95 -14.13
N ARG A 84 2.30 6.83 -14.73
CA ARG A 84 1.88 6.36 -16.04
C ARG A 84 1.29 4.97 -15.93
N GLY A 85 0.13 4.72 -16.56
CA GLY A 85 -0.46 3.40 -16.62
C GLY A 85 0.34 2.44 -17.50
N ARG A 86 0.60 1.25 -16.97
CA ARG A 86 1.19 0.11 -17.69
C ARG A 86 0.13 -0.92 -18.03
N LEU A 87 -0.13 -1.88 -17.11
CA LEU A 87 -1.26 -2.80 -17.26
C LEU A 87 -2.59 -2.09 -17.05
N ALA A 88 -2.64 -1.04 -16.22
CA ALA A 88 -3.80 -0.18 -16.09
C ALA A 88 -3.88 0.83 -17.26
N ALA A 89 -5.07 1.01 -17.81
CA ALA A 89 -5.38 2.08 -18.75
C ALA A 89 -5.61 3.41 -18.02
N SER A 90 -6.30 3.34 -16.87
CA SER A 90 -6.60 4.45 -15.97
C SER A 90 -6.77 3.94 -14.55
N TRP A 91 -6.86 4.85 -13.59
CA TRP A 91 -7.15 4.54 -12.20
C TRP A 91 -7.95 5.67 -11.56
N ASP A 92 -8.77 5.31 -10.58
CA ASP A 92 -9.54 6.23 -9.75
C ASP A 92 -9.05 6.14 -8.30
N VAL A 93 -8.95 7.28 -7.65
CA VAL A 93 -8.63 7.38 -6.22
C VAL A 93 -9.81 8.05 -5.54
N PHE A 94 -10.42 7.35 -4.60
CA PHE A 94 -11.51 7.87 -3.80
C PHE A 94 -11.39 7.39 -2.35
N GLU A 95 -12.28 7.78 -1.48
CA GLU A 95 -12.26 7.35 -0.09
C GLU A 95 -13.60 6.74 0.32
N GLU A 96 -13.52 5.64 1.05
CA GLU A 96 -14.63 5.09 1.81
C GLU A 96 -14.38 5.33 3.30
N ALA A 97 -15.08 6.28 3.88
CA ALA A 97 -14.99 6.58 5.29
C ALA A 97 -16.16 5.97 6.06
N TYR A 98 -15.90 5.52 7.28
CA TYR A 98 -16.93 4.85 8.08
C TYR A 98 -16.92 5.36 9.52
N PHE A 99 -18.12 5.39 10.12
CA PHE A 99 -18.27 5.60 11.55
C PHE A 99 -19.57 4.98 12.08
N TYR A 100 -19.61 4.69 13.36
CA TYR A 100 -20.77 4.07 14.00
C TYR A 100 -21.74 5.11 14.54
N VAL A 101 -23.03 4.71 14.59
CA VAL A 101 -24.05 5.50 15.27
C VAL A 101 -23.74 5.56 16.75
N ASN A 102 -23.54 6.79 17.27
CA ASN A 102 -23.30 7.02 18.68
C ASN A 102 -24.58 7.42 19.40
N ARG A 103 -25.07 6.53 20.26
CA ARG A 103 -26.28 6.75 21.06
C ARG A 103 -26.09 7.62 22.29
N HIS A 104 -24.85 8.00 22.60
CA HIS A 104 -24.49 8.83 23.76
C HIS A 104 -24.28 10.30 23.39
N SER A 105 -24.35 10.63 22.12
CA SER A 105 -24.20 12.00 21.64
C SER A 105 -25.53 12.55 21.15
N GLU A 106 -25.81 13.81 21.44
CA GLU A 106 -26.97 14.54 20.96
C GLU A 106 -26.61 15.37 19.73
N ILE A 107 -27.39 15.22 18.67
CA ILE A 107 -27.27 16.03 17.46
C ILE A 107 -28.46 17.00 17.45
N SER A 108 -28.19 18.31 17.54
CA SER A 108 -29.24 19.34 17.59
C SER A 108 -30.27 19.09 18.71
N GLY A 109 -29.82 18.62 19.90
CA GLY A 109 -30.66 18.33 21.06
C GLY A 109 -31.50 17.04 20.96
N ARG A 110 -31.12 16.13 20.06
CA ARG A 110 -31.77 14.80 19.90
C ARG A 110 -30.73 13.71 19.80
N THR A 111 -30.97 12.61 20.50
CA THR A 111 -30.18 11.39 20.33
C THR A 111 -30.68 10.63 19.08
N MET A 112 -29.82 10.50 18.09
CA MET A 112 -30.12 9.71 16.89
C MET A 112 -29.56 8.32 17.05
N SER A 113 -30.42 7.33 17.32
CA SER A 113 -30.03 5.92 17.50
C SER A 113 -30.25 5.08 16.24
N ASP A 114 -31.02 5.59 15.28
CA ASP A 114 -31.29 4.91 14.01
C ASP A 114 -30.31 5.38 12.93
N VAL A 115 -29.64 4.43 12.31
CA VAL A 115 -28.68 4.67 11.23
C VAL A 115 -29.33 5.34 10.00
N THR A 116 -30.61 5.07 9.73
CA THR A 116 -31.34 5.66 8.61
C THR A 116 -31.68 7.14 8.88
N GLU A 117 -32.04 7.45 10.14
CA GLU A 117 -32.28 8.82 10.55
C GLU A 117 -30.99 9.66 10.46
N LEU A 118 -29.87 9.11 10.95
CA LEU A 118 -28.57 9.77 10.86
C LEU A 118 -28.13 9.97 9.40
N ALA A 119 -28.34 8.98 8.52
CA ALA A 119 -28.03 9.14 7.11
C ALA A 119 -28.83 10.25 6.43
N ARG A 120 -30.11 10.38 6.76
CA ARG A 120 -30.97 11.48 6.26
C ARG A 120 -30.48 12.85 6.77
N PHE A 121 -30.15 12.92 8.05
CA PHE A 121 -29.59 14.15 8.63
C PHE A 121 -28.32 14.59 7.90
N LEU A 122 -27.39 13.68 7.62
CA LEU A 122 -26.18 13.96 6.86
C LEU A 122 -26.46 14.36 5.41
N GLU A 123 -27.43 13.70 4.75
CA GLU A 123 -27.88 14.10 3.40
C GLU A 123 -28.44 15.51 3.37
N ASP A 124 -29.20 15.89 4.40
CA ASP A 124 -29.74 17.26 4.52
C ASP A 124 -28.63 18.26 4.80
N ALA A 125 -27.67 17.93 5.67
CA ALA A 125 -26.50 18.77 5.90
C ALA A 125 -25.64 18.94 4.63
N ARG A 126 -25.48 17.89 3.83
CA ARG A 126 -24.77 17.92 2.53
C ARG A 126 -25.50 18.84 1.53
N LYS A 127 -26.81 18.74 1.41
CA LYS A 127 -27.61 19.60 0.53
C LYS A 127 -27.54 21.07 0.94
N ASN A 128 -27.46 21.34 2.23
CA ASN A 128 -27.36 22.67 2.81
C ASN A 128 -25.93 23.01 3.22
N SER A 129 -24.94 22.50 2.50
CA SER A 129 -23.50 22.67 2.83
C SER A 129 -23.07 24.13 2.87
N ALA A 130 -23.80 25.01 2.20
CA ALA A 130 -23.56 26.46 2.20
C ALA A 130 -23.76 27.14 3.58
N ASP A 131 -24.51 26.50 4.48
CA ASP A 131 -24.77 27.02 5.84
C ASP A 131 -23.59 26.79 6.79
N PHE A 132 -22.60 26.00 6.37
CA PHE A 132 -21.44 25.63 7.17
C PHE A 132 -20.19 26.45 6.79
N PRO A 133 -19.17 26.50 7.68
CA PRO A 133 -17.89 27.13 7.39
C PRO A 133 -17.24 26.54 6.11
N PRO A 134 -16.43 27.32 5.36
CA PRO A 134 -15.91 26.90 4.04
C PRO A 134 -15.18 25.55 4.03
N LYS A 135 -14.44 25.20 5.11
CA LYS A 135 -13.74 23.93 5.24
C LYS A 135 -14.71 22.76 5.42
N VAL A 136 -15.73 22.93 6.24
CA VAL A 136 -16.78 21.94 6.47
C VAL A 136 -17.58 21.73 5.19
N LYS A 137 -17.96 22.83 4.53
CA LYS A 137 -18.63 22.79 3.21
C LYS A 137 -17.80 21.97 2.20
N ALA A 138 -16.50 22.21 2.10
CA ALA A 138 -15.64 21.49 1.17
C ALA A 138 -15.64 19.98 1.44
N SER A 139 -15.60 19.54 2.71
CA SER A 139 -15.70 18.12 3.07
C SER A 139 -17.09 17.54 2.76
N LEU A 140 -18.16 18.28 3.03
CA LEU A 140 -19.52 17.84 2.70
C LEU A 140 -19.73 17.72 1.18
N ASP A 141 -19.20 18.66 0.41
CA ASP A 141 -19.33 18.65 -1.06
C ASP A 141 -18.55 17.49 -1.71
N ARG A 142 -17.50 16.94 -1.06
CA ARG A 142 -16.78 15.74 -1.52
C ARG A 142 -17.56 14.45 -1.31
N ILE A 143 -18.55 14.44 -0.43
CA ILE A 143 -19.36 13.22 -0.18
C ILE A 143 -20.27 12.97 -1.38
N GLU A 144 -20.03 11.91 -2.12
CA GLU A 144 -20.85 11.49 -3.25
C GLU A 144 -22.06 10.68 -2.80
N SER A 145 -21.87 9.79 -1.83
CA SER A 145 -22.99 8.97 -1.31
C SER A 145 -22.85 8.69 0.17
N ILE A 146 -24.00 8.55 0.83
CA ILE A 146 -24.15 8.22 2.24
C ILE A 146 -24.97 6.95 2.33
N VAL A 147 -24.35 5.86 2.77
CA VAL A 147 -24.98 4.53 2.82
C VAL A 147 -25.15 4.09 4.27
N PRO A 148 -26.39 3.97 4.76
CA PRO A 148 -26.64 3.40 6.07
C PRO A 148 -26.44 1.90 6.06
N LEU A 149 -25.61 1.39 6.96
CA LEU A 149 -25.36 -0.03 7.17
C LEU A 149 -26.05 -0.45 8.47
N PRO A 150 -26.90 -1.48 8.45
CA PRO A 150 -27.63 -1.91 9.63
C PRO A 150 -26.70 -2.45 10.73
N PRO A 151 -27.17 -2.49 11.99
CA PRO A 151 -26.44 -3.14 13.06
C PRO A 151 -26.20 -4.64 12.76
N GLY A 152 -25.11 -5.19 13.25
CA GLY A 152 -24.76 -6.56 12.93
C GLY A 152 -23.94 -7.23 14.03
N ASP A 153 -24.15 -8.54 14.16
CA ASP A 153 -23.38 -9.41 15.05
C ASP A 153 -22.31 -10.15 14.27
N ARG A 154 -21.11 -10.20 14.85
CA ARG A 154 -19.99 -11.00 14.31
C ARG A 154 -19.14 -11.60 15.42
N MET A 155 -18.42 -12.67 15.10
CA MET A 155 -17.40 -13.22 15.99
C MET A 155 -16.02 -12.85 15.45
N VAL A 156 -15.17 -12.36 16.35
CA VAL A 156 -13.77 -12.03 16.05
C VAL A 156 -12.89 -12.89 16.94
N THR A 157 -11.87 -13.49 16.36
CA THR A 157 -10.87 -14.26 17.11
C THR A 157 -9.56 -13.48 17.16
N ARG A 158 -9.03 -13.27 18.36
CA ARG A 158 -7.75 -12.60 18.59
C ARG A 158 -6.83 -13.48 19.42
N VAL A 159 -5.54 -13.47 19.11
CA VAL A 159 -4.52 -14.18 19.89
C VAL A 159 -3.73 -13.16 20.71
N PRO A 160 -3.73 -13.27 22.06
CA PRO A 160 -2.96 -12.38 22.91
C PRO A 160 -1.46 -12.47 22.61
N LYS A 161 -0.77 -11.32 22.61
CA LYS A 161 0.70 -11.29 22.56
C LYS A 161 1.26 -11.84 23.88
N THR A 162 1.91 -12.98 23.86
CA THR A 162 2.61 -13.53 25.04
C THR A 162 3.96 -12.85 25.21
N LYS A 163 4.30 -12.55 26.45
CA LYS A 163 5.64 -12.02 26.82
C LYS A 163 6.72 -13.11 26.86
N GLU A 164 6.34 -14.39 26.83
CA GLU A 164 7.27 -15.52 26.90
C GLU A 164 7.59 -16.05 25.48
N PRO A 165 8.86 -16.05 25.06
CA PRO A 165 9.23 -16.60 23.76
C PRO A 165 8.90 -18.10 23.69
N GLY A 166 8.14 -18.48 22.65
CA GLY A 166 7.80 -19.88 22.39
C GLY A 166 6.48 -20.38 22.97
N LYS A 167 5.78 -19.62 23.81
CA LYS A 167 4.46 -19.99 24.32
C LYS A 167 3.38 -19.38 23.43
N LYS A 168 2.52 -20.23 22.85
CA LYS A 168 1.34 -19.78 22.12
C LYS A 168 0.22 -19.50 23.14
N ALA A 169 -0.36 -18.32 23.08
CA ALA A 169 -1.56 -18.01 23.85
C ALA A 169 -2.79 -18.65 23.18
N ASP A 170 -3.76 -19.01 23.98
CA ASP A 170 -5.03 -19.49 23.46
C ASP A 170 -5.80 -18.36 22.76
N PRO A 171 -6.46 -18.66 21.65
CA PRO A 171 -7.25 -17.66 20.91
C PRO A 171 -8.48 -17.25 21.75
N VAL A 172 -8.69 -15.95 21.86
CA VAL A 172 -9.87 -15.36 22.53
C VAL A 172 -10.93 -15.09 21.49
N LYS A 173 -12.13 -15.62 21.69
CA LYS A 173 -13.30 -15.32 20.88
C LYS A 173 -14.07 -14.17 21.49
N ILE A 174 -14.35 -13.18 20.66
CA ILE A 174 -15.01 -11.93 21.04
C ILE A 174 -16.27 -11.80 20.19
N ARG A 175 -17.41 -11.76 20.87
CA ARG A 175 -18.68 -11.42 20.22
C ARG A 175 -18.80 -9.91 20.09
N VAL A 176 -19.05 -9.46 18.88
CA VAL A 176 -19.22 -8.05 18.53
C VAL A 176 -20.67 -7.84 18.11
N THR A 177 -21.41 -7.02 18.86
CA THR A 177 -22.77 -6.58 18.50
C THR A 177 -22.66 -5.13 18.07
N ALA A 178 -22.19 -4.89 16.83
CA ALA A 178 -21.93 -3.54 16.34
C ALA A 178 -23.24 -2.77 16.13
N PRO A 179 -23.30 -1.48 16.53
CA PRO A 179 -24.40 -0.60 16.18
C PRO A 179 -24.43 -0.33 14.68
N GLY A 180 -25.49 0.35 14.21
CA GLY A 180 -25.56 0.81 12.83
C GLY A 180 -24.33 1.65 12.46
N ARG A 181 -23.91 1.58 11.21
CA ARG A 181 -22.70 2.22 10.70
C ARG A 181 -23.03 3.06 9.47
N ILE A 182 -22.45 4.23 9.36
CA ILE A 182 -22.53 5.04 8.14
C ILE A 182 -21.28 4.78 7.30
N LYS A 183 -21.48 4.50 6.02
CA LYS A 183 -20.45 4.52 5.00
C LYS A 183 -20.60 5.80 4.19
N LEU A 184 -19.56 6.59 4.11
CA LEU A 184 -19.42 7.74 3.24
C LEU A 184 -18.50 7.37 2.08
N VAL A 185 -18.93 7.66 0.85
CA VAL A 185 -18.09 7.57 -0.33
C VAL A 185 -17.76 9.01 -0.74
N LEU A 186 -16.47 9.33 -0.81
CA LEU A 186 -15.96 10.65 -1.16
C LEU A 186 -15.28 10.59 -2.54
N SER A 187 -15.42 11.66 -3.31
CA SER A 187 -14.72 11.81 -4.61
C SER A 187 -13.20 11.91 -4.48
N GLU A 188 -12.72 12.32 -3.31
CA GLU A 188 -11.28 12.51 -3.02
C GLU A 188 -11.00 12.13 -1.57
N VAL A 189 -9.73 11.80 -1.25
CA VAL A 189 -9.28 11.55 0.12
C VAL A 189 -9.32 12.84 0.94
N ASP A 190 -10.01 12.81 2.10
CA ASP A 190 -10.12 13.93 3.03
C ASP A 190 -9.70 13.53 4.44
N GLN A 191 -8.45 13.82 4.80
CA GLN A 191 -7.88 13.51 6.13
C GLN A 191 -8.56 14.24 7.29
N ASP A 192 -9.16 15.40 7.03
CA ASP A 192 -9.86 16.21 8.05
C ASP A 192 -11.38 15.92 8.10
N LEU A 193 -11.89 14.95 7.35
CA LEU A 193 -13.31 14.65 7.23
C LEU A 193 -14.01 14.56 8.58
N PHE A 194 -13.55 13.70 9.48
CA PHE A 194 -14.21 13.50 10.78
C PHE A 194 -14.11 14.69 11.72
N LYS A 195 -13.05 15.48 11.60
CA LYS A 195 -12.93 16.75 12.30
C LYS A 195 -13.97 17.77 11.80
N HIS A 196 -14.23 17.80 10.50
CA HIS A 196 -15.28 18.66 9.94
C HIS A 196 -16.68 18.12 10.23
N LEU A 197 -16.87 16.79 10.19
CA LEU A 197 -18.13 16.17 10.59
C LEU A 197 -18.45 16.35 12.07
N SER A 198 -17.46 16.48 12.96
CA SER A 198 -17.73 16.80 14.38
C SER A 198 -18.35 18.18 14.57
N ILE A 199 -18.20 19.10 13.62
CA ILE A 199 -18.90 20.39 13.64
C ILE A 199 -20.39 20.22 13.26
N VAL A 200 -20.69 19.25 12.43
CA VAL A 200 -22.07 18.94 11.95
C VAL A 200 -22.83 18.08 12.97
N LEU A 201 -22.14 17.07 13.53
CA LEU A 201 -22.74 16.05 14.40
C LEU A 201 -22.68 16.41 15.91
N GLY A 202 -21.80 17.34 16.27
CA GLY A 202 -21.44 17.68 17.65
C GLY A 202 -19.97 17.37 17.93
N SER A 203 -19.32 18.25 18.69
CA SER A 203 -17.87 18.21 18.94
C SER A 203 -17.39 16.94 19.64
N ASP A 204 -18.27 16.29 20.39
CA ASP A 204 -18.03 15.10 21.20
C ASP A 204 -18.53 13.80 20.55
N TYR A 205 -19.15 13.88 19.35
CA TYR A 205 -19.80 12.74 18.70
C TYR A 205 -18.89 11.53 18.56
N PHE A 206 -17.66 11.71 18.10
CA PHE A 206 -16.72 10.61 17.91
C PHE A 206 -15.97 10.24 19.20
N SER A 207 -15.71 11.21 20.08
CA SER A 207 -14.95 11.00 21.31
C SER A 207 -15.73 10.28 22.41
N THR A 208 -17.06 10.39 22.39
CA THR A 208 -17.95 9.72 23.36
C THR A 208 -18.35 8.30 22.91
N PHE A 209 -17.98 7.88 21.70
CA PHE A 209 -18.23 6.50 21.26
C PHE A 209 -17.41 5.52 22.09
N ASN A 210 -18.09 4.61 22.78
CA ASN A 210 -17.46 3.59 23.62
C ASN A 210 -17.56 2.20 22.98
N PRO A 211 -16.51 1.68 22.35
CA PRO A 211 -16.53 0.36 21.70
C PRO A 211 -16.76 -0.80 22.68
N MET A 212 -16.37 -0.64 23.97
CA MET A 212 -16.52 -1.68 24.98
C MET A 212 -17.98 -2.11 25.23
N GLU A 213 -18.94 -1.23 24.98
CA GLU A 213 -20.37 -1.55 25.14
C GLU A 213 -20.88 -2.60 24.16
N TYR A 214 -20.18 -2.78 23.07
CA TYR A 214 -20.55 -3.64 21.94
C TYR A 214 -19.72 -4.92 21.87
N LEU A 215 -18.80 -5.13 22.81
CA LEU A 215 -17.88 -6.26 22.83
C LEU A 215 -18.12 -7.13 24.05
N LYS A 216 -18.20 -8.44 23.84
CA LYS A 216 -18.28 -9.44 24.92
C LYS A 216 -17.29 -10.56 24.67
N ALA A 217 -16.40 -10.80 25.62
CA ALA A 217 -15.55 -11.99 25.63
C ALA A 217 -16.35 -13.21 26.07
N GLU A 218 -16.05 -14.39 25.53
CA GLU A 218 -16.69 -15.64 25.96
C GLU A 218 -16.34 -16.04 27.41
N SER A 219 -15.22 -15.53 27.97
CA SER A 219 -14.80 -15.79 29.34
C SER A 219 -14.46 -14.49 30.08
N GLN A 220 -14.82 -14.41 31.37
CA GLN A 220 -14.56 -13.23 32.21
C GLN A 220 -13.06 -12.93 32.40
N GLU A 221 -12.19 -13.95 32.33
CA GLU A 221 -10.72 -13.76 32.43
C GLU A 221 -10.16 -12.88 31.30
N ASN A 222 -10.86 -12.83 30.15
CA ASN A 222 -10.44 -12.13 28.96
C ASN A 222 -10.98 -10.67 28.85
N GLU A 223 -11.81 -10.22 29.78
CA GLU A 223 -12.36 -8.85 29.75
C GLU A 223 -11.26 -7.76 29.82
N LYS A 224 -10.20 -8.01 30.60
CA LYS A 224 -9.07 -7.07 30.70
C LYS A 224 -8.27 -6.96 29.37
N ALA A 225 -8.18 -8.08 28.63
CA ALA A 225 -7.53 -8.10 27.33
C ALA A 225 -8.40 -7.45 26.26
N LEU A 226 -9.73 -7.51 26.44
CA LEU A 226 -10.70 -6.93 25.52
C LEU A 226 -10.55 -5.41 25.36
N SER A 227 -10.29 -4.69 26.46
CA SER A 227 -10.11 -3.24 26.44
C SER A 227 -8.96 -2.79 25.54
N ALA A 228 -7.89 -3.60 25.44
CA ALA A 228 -6.74 -3.30 24.60
C ALA A 228 -7.03 -3.46 23.08
N TRP A 229 -8.08 -4.22 22.75
CA TRP A 229 -8.47 -4.47 21.34
C TRP A 229 -9.74 -3.75 20.92
N ALA A 230 -10.42 -3.09 21.85
CA ALA A 230 -11.73 -2.52 21.61
C ALA A 230 -11.72 -1.51 20.45
N GLU A 231 -10.78 -0.57 20.46
CA GLU A 231 -10.62 0.44 19.41
C GLU A 231 -10.14 -0.17 18.07
N GLU A 232 -9.36 -1.26 18.11
CA GLU A 232 -8.93 -1.97 16.89
C GLU A 232 -10.08 -2.74 16.24
N ILE A 233 -10.98 -3.32 17.07
CA ILE A 233 -12.13 -4.10 16.58
C ILE A 233 -13.28 -3.22 16.12
N LEU A 234 -13.53 -2.13 16.85
CA LEU A 234 -14.58 -1.14 16.59
C LEU A 234 -14.01 0.28 16.71
N PRO A 235 -13.21 0.73 15.73
CA PRO A 235 -12.74 2.11 15.72
C PRO A 235 -13.93 3.07 15.56
N ALA A 236 -13.94 4.17 16.31
CA ALA A 236 -14.99 5.18 16.22
C ALA A 236 -15.14 5.73 14.79
N THR A 237 -14.02 5.90 14.13
CA THR A 237 -13.92 6.38 12.73
C THR A 237 -12.91 5.56 11.97
N GLU A 238 -13.12 5.39 10.66
CA GLU A 238 -12.25 4.61 9.80
C GLU A 238 -12.12 5.30 8.44
N HIS A 239 -10.89 5.53 8.01
CA HIS A 239 -10.53 6.04 6.70
C HIS A 239 -9.99 4.91 5.83
N ASN A 240 -10.63 4.66 4.69
CA ASN A 240 -10.18 3.67 3.74
C ASN A 240 -10.01 4.30 2.35
N PRO A 241 -8.83 4.84 2.05
CA PRO A 241 -8.50 5.24 0.69
C PRO A 241 -8.60 4.03 -0.24
N VAL A 242 -9.32 4.19 -1.34
CA VAL A 242 -9.55 3.13 -2.34
C VAL A 242 -8.90 3.55 -3.65
N LEU A 243 -8.15 2.64 -4.22
CA LEU A 243 -7.50 2.79 -5.52
C LEU A 243 -8.04 1.71 -6.45
N VAL A 244 -8.74 2.13 -7.49
CA VAL A 244 -9.33 1.24 -8.50
C VAL A 244 -8.55 1.38 -9.80
N PHE A 245 -8.03 0.26 -10.31
CA PHE A 245 -7.34 0.20 -11.58
C PHE A 245 -8.25 -0.36 -12.66
N HIS A 246 -8.39 0.36 -13.77
CA HIS A 246 -9.05 -0.10 -14.98
C HIS A 246 -8.01 -0.71 -15.92
N LEU A 247 -8.03 -2.02 -16.07
CA LEU A 247 -7.05 -2.74 -16.87
C LEU A 247 -7.25 -2.48 -18.36
N ARG A 248 -6.16 -2.53 -19.11
CA ARG A 248 -6.21 -2.52 -20.58
C ARG A 248 -6.92 -3.76 -21.10
N PRO A 249 -7.56 -3.70 -22.28
CA PRO A 249 -8.14 -4.88 -22.92
C PRO A 249 -7.09 -5.98 -23.09
N HIS A 250 -7.50 -7.22 -22.90
CA HIS A 250 -6.67 -8.42 -23.07
C HIS A 250 -5.55 -8.65 -22.05
N VAL A 251 -5.47 -7.84 -20.98
CA VAL A 251 -4.58 -8.15 -19.86
C VAL A 251 -5.07 -9.43 -19.19
N LYS A 252 -4.14 -10.38 -19.01
CA LYS A 252 -4.38 -11.62 -18.26
C LYS A 252 -3.31 -11.74 -17.19
N PHE A 253 -3.72 -12.09 -15.98
CA PHE A 253 -2.80 -12.46 -14.93
C PHE A 253 -2.46 -13.94 -15.07
N HIS A 254 -1.24 -14.31 -14.72
CA HIS A 254 -0.87 -15.71 -14.57
C HIS A 254 -1.48 -16.23 -13.26
N ASP A 255 -2.12 -17.39 -13.36
CA ASP A 255 -2.65 -18.17 -12.21
C ASP A 255 -1.51 -18.89 -11.48
#